data_e45d9add75702164321f5aab8c566684
#
_entry.id   e45d9add75702164321f5aab8c566684
#
_cell.length_a   1.000
_cell.length_b   1.000
_cell.length_c   1.000
_cell.angle_alpha   90.00
_cell.angle_beta   90.00
_cell.angle_gamma   90.00
#
_symmetry.space_group_name_H-M   'P 1'
#
loop_
_entity.id
_entity.type
_entity.pdbx_description
1 polymer ?
#
loop_
_entity_poly.entity_id
_entity_poly.type
_entity_poly.pdbx_seq_one_letter_code
_entity_poly.pdbx_strand_id
1 'polypeptide(L)'
;FEFSKYRYFPLQQEIDIAGLGTTQSIDITLLPAWGQMQFSSEPVGADLYIDDRLIGKTPLTTEVLETGSDLRLQLPGYKIFEQQVSVKAGTSADHPPIKLIVSDGKLKISSSPAGANITIDNQFMGTTPIELAMAPFKKYRIELFLEGYLKATRSTHLEPEASTDIAV
;
A
#
# COMPACT_ATOMS: atom_id res chain seq x y z
N PHE A 1 -34.88 0.28 23.27
CA PHE A 1 -34.18 1.30 22.48
C PHE A 1 -32.77 0.82 22.17
N GLU A 2 -32.31 1.10 20.94
CA GLU A 2 -30.90 0.88 20.52
C GLU A 2 -30.27 2.25 20.24
N PHE A 3 -29.09 2.47 20.82
CA PHE A 3 -28.31 3.70 20.65
C PHE A 3 -27.01 3.33 19.95
N SER A 4 -26.75 3.92 18.79
CA SER A 4 -25.53 3.67 18.03
C SER A 4 -24.92 4.99 17.53
N LYS A 5 -23.58 5.02 17.50
CA LYS A 5 -22.79 6.10 16.90
C LYS A 5 -21.53 5.48 16.29
N TYR A 6 -21.14 5.96 15.13
CA TYR A 6 -19.89 5.54 14.50
C TYR A 6 -18.71 5.64 15.49
N ARG A 7 -17.88 4.60 15.56
CA ARG A 7 -16.74 4.43 16.48
C ARG A 7 -17.10 4.22 17.95
N TYR A 8 -18.35 3.93 18.27
CA TYR A 8 -18.79 3.56 19.61
C TYR A 8 -19.48 2.21 19.58
N PHE A 9 -19.39 1.46 20.68
CA PHE A 9 -20.18 0.25 20.81
C PHE A 9 -21.67 0.58 20.85
N PRO A 10 -22.51 -0.15 20.11
CA PRO A 10 -23.95 0.00 20.22
C PRO A 10 -24.40 -0.38 21.62
N LEU A 11 -25.34 0.38 22.16
CA LEU A 11 -25.96 0.11 23.46
C LEU A 11 -27.43 -0.20 23.27
N GLN A 12 -27.87 -1.35 23.77
CA GLN A 12 -29.28 -1.67 23.87
C GLN A 12 -29.72 -1.48 25.30
N GLN A 13 -30.79 -0.72 25.52
CA GLN A 13 -31.35 -0.44 26.84
C GLN A 13 -32.86 -0.50 26.80
N GLU A 14 -33.44 -1.22 27.74
CA GLU A 14 -34.88 -1.16 27.99
C GLU A 14 -35.19 0.06 28.85
N ILE A 15 -36.22 0.81 28.48
CA ILE A 15 -36.62 2.05 29.12
C ILE A 15 -38.11 2.00 29.32
N ASP A 16 -38.53 2.06 30.58
CA ASP A 16 -39.94 2.21 30.92
C ASP A 16 -40.36 3.66 30.67
N ILE A 17 -41.37 3.83 29.83
CA ILE A 17 -41.90 5.13 29.50
C ILE A 17 -42.99 5.48 30.48
N ALA A 18 -42.77 6.56 31.23
CA ALA A 18 -43.77 7.13 32.12
C ALA A 18 -45.04 7.57 31.35
N GLY A 19 -46.18 7.46 31.95
CA GLY A 19 -47.47 7.75 31.30
C GLY A 19 -47.63 9.19 30.77
N LEU A 20 -48.75 9.40 30.12
CA LEU A 20 -49.10 10.64 29.43
C LEU A 20 -48.93 11.89 30.30
N GLY A 21 -48.29 12.94 29.76
CA GLY A 21 -48.12 14.25 30.37
C GLY A 21 -46.83 14.40 31.20
N THR A 22 -45.96 13.39 31.25
CA THR A 22 -44.61 13.48 31.90
C THR A 22 -43.52 13.62 30.87
N THR A 23 -42.53 14.46 31.15
CA THR A 23 -41.28 14.55 30.38
C THR A 23 -40.23 13.72 31.09
N GLN A 24 -39.64 12.77 30.36
CA GLN A 24 -38.59 11.92 30.88
C GLN A 24 -37.29 12.21 30.12
N SER A 25 -36.21 12.52 30.83
CA SER A 25 -34.87 12.69 30.27
C SER A 25 -34.02 11.47 30.56
N ILE A 26 -33.28 11.00 29.57
CA ILE A 26 -32.41 9.84 29.70
C ILE A 26 -31.04 10.22 29.18
N ASP A 27 -30.03 10.10 30.03
CA ASP A 27 -28.62 10.35 29.70
C ASP A 27 -27.97 9.01 29.29
N ILE A 28 -27.46 8.94 28.08
CA ILE A 28 -26.82 7.74 27.51
C ILE A 28 -25.33 8.01 27.29
N THR A 29 -24.49 7.15 27.83
CA THR A 29 -23.04 7.16 27.58
C THR A 29 -22.66 5.94 26.74
N LEU A 30 -22.17 6.18 25.52
CA LEU A 30 -21.63 5.14 24.65
C LEU A 30 -20.14 4.92 24.96
N LEU A 31 -19.72 3.64 24.95
CA LEU A 31 -18.33 3.29 25.14
C LEU A 31 -17.56 3.37 23.81
N PRO A 32 -16.37 4.01 23.79
CA PRO A 32 -15.51 4.03 22.62
C PRO A 32 -15.15 2.62 22.15
N ALA A 33 -15.17 2.39 20.83
CA ALA A 33 -14.82 1.10 20.22
C ALA A 33 -13.43 1.16 19.55
N TRP A 34 -12.50 1.96 20.06
CA TRP A 34 -11.13 2.07 19.53
C TRP A 34 -10.09 2.01 20.65
N GLY A 35 -8.86 1.64 20.24
CA GLY A 35 -7.64 1.79 21.04
C GLY A 35 -6.57 2.54 20.25
N GLN A 36 -5.41 2.75 20.87
CA GLN A 36 -4.26 3.41 20.25
C GLN A 36 -3.33 2.37 19.65
N MET A 37 -2.84 2.58 18.42
CA MET A 37 -1.84 1.74 17.79
C MET A 37 -0.72 2.58 17.22
N GLN A 38 0.53 2.22 17.56
CA GLN A 38 1.73 2.83 17.00
C GLN A 38 2.14 2.08 15.74
N PHE A 39 2.36 2.81 14.66
CA PHE A 39 2.83 2.29 13.38
C PHE A 39 4.19 2.86 13.04
N SER A 40 5.07 1.99 12.52
CA SER A 40 6.36 2.36 11.95
C SER A 40 6.59 1.66 10.63
N SER A 41 7.40 2.22 9.74
CA SER A 41 7.77 1.63 8.46
C SER A 41 9.27 1.72 8.21
N GLU A 42 9.76 0.82 7.36
CA GLU A 42 11.11 0.82 6.80
C GLU A 42 11.02 0.89 5.27
N PRO A 43 11.43 2.01 4.66
CA PRO A 43 11.90 3.27 5.27
C PRO A 43 10.79 4.03 5.98
N VAL A 44 11.18 4.94 6.87
CA VAL A 44 10.26 5.85 7.58
C VAL A 44 9.69 6.92 6.64
N GLY A 45 8.61 7.58 7.06
CA GLY A 45 8.02 8.70 6.33
C GLY A 45 6.96 8.31 5.31
N ALA A 46 6.49 7.06 5.33
CA ALA A 46 5.34 6.64 4.52
C ALA A 46 4.06 7.34 4.98
N ASP A 47 3.25 7.79 4.04
CA ASP A 47 1.91 8.28 4.29
C ASP A 47 1.04 7.14 4.81
N LEU A 48 0.44 7.33 5.97
CA LEU A 48 -0.41 6.35 6.64
C LEU A 48 -1.87 6.77 6.51
N TYR A 49 -2.67 5.83 6.01
CA TYR A 49 -4.11 5.95 5.89
C TYR A 49 -4.80 4.91 6.78
N ILE A 50 -5.88 5.32 7.43
CA ILE A 50 -6.82 4.43 8.13
C ILE A 50 -8.20 4.68 7.52
N ASP A 51 -8.84 3.60 7.03
CA ASP A 51 -10.16 3.64 6.39
C ASP A 51 -10.20 4.72 5.27
N ASP A 52 -9.17 4.72 4.39
CA ASP A 52 -8.92 5.67 3.30
C ASP A 52 -8.67 7.13 3.71
N ARG A 53 -8.63 7.43 4.99
CA ARG A 53 -8.34 8.77 5.49
C ARG A 53 -6.85 8.91 5.81
N LEU A 54 -6.19 9.90 5.22
CA LEU A 54 -4.80 10.25 5.55
C LEU A 54 -4.73 10.74 7.02
N ILE A 55 -3.91 10.07 7.81
CA ILE A 55 -3.66 10.38 9.22
C ILE A 55 -2.36 11.16 9.39
N GLY A 56 -1.29 10.74 8.70
CA GLY A 56 0.03 11.36 8.78
C GLY A 56 1.12 10.48 8.21
N LYS A 57 2.35 10.67 8.68
CA LYS A 57 3.53 9.92 8.23
C LYS A 57 4.09 9.05 9.34
N THR A 58 4.58 7.85 8.96
CA THR A 58 5.26 6.95 9.90
C THR A 58 6.61 7.52 10.37
N PRO A 59 7.03 7.31 11.66
CA PRO A 59 6.26 6.63 12.71
C PRO A 59 5.20 7.55 13.34
N LEU A 60 4.02 7.02 13.63
CA LEU A 60 2.96 7.75 14.34
C LEU A 60 2.05 6.80 15.13
N THR A 61 1.33 7.35 16.12
CA THR A 61 0.28 6.65 16.86
C THR A 61 -1.09 7.19 16.44
N THR A 62 -2.04 6.31 16.22
CA THR A 62 -3.42 6.68 15.85
C THR A 62 -4.44 5.71 16.42
N GLU A 63 -5.69 6.11 16.36
CA GLU A 63 -6.81 5.31 16.80
C GLU A 63 -7.20 4.27 15.76
N VAL A 64 -7.38 3.03 16.19
CA VAL A 64 -7.80 1.88 15.39
C VAL A 64 -9.02 1.24 16.04
N LEU A 65 -10.01 0.86 15.24
CA LEU A 65 -11.24 0.22 15.74
C LEU A 65 -10.98 -1.20 16.21
N GLU A 66 -11.67 -1.62 17.29
CA GLU A 66 -11.66 -3.01 17.72
C GLU A 66 -12.32 -3.94 16.69
N THR A 67 -13.31 -3.45 15.95
CA THR A 67 -13.97 -4.18 14.88
C THR A 67 -13.11 -4.33 13.62
N GLY A 68 -11.97 -3.66 13.55
CA GLY A 68 -11.06 -3.62 12.43
C GLY A 68 -11.08 -2.30 11.68
N SER A 69 -9.92 -1.93 11.15
CA SER A 69 -9.71 -0.78 10.25
C SER A 69 -8.77 -1.18 9.12
N ASP A 70 -8.95 -0.58 7.95
CA ASP A 70 -8.08 -0.80 6.80
C ASP A 70 -6.87 0.14 6.90
N LEU A 71 -5.69 -0.45 7.12
CA LEU A 71 -4.40 0.25 7.09
C LEU A 71 -3.85 0.26 5.67
N ARG A 72 -3.44 1.42 5.17
CA ARG A 72 -2.69 1.57 3.93
C ARG A 72 -1.48 2.46 4.14
N LEU A 73 -0.30 2.00 3.70
CA LEU A 73 0.92 2.81 3.65
C LEU A 73 1.32 3.08 2.21
N GLN A 74 1.71 4.31 1.94
CA GLN A 74 2.17 4.76 0.63
C GLN A 74 3.44 5.58 0.75
N LEU A 75 4.47 5.21 -0.03
CA LEU A 75 5.72 5.94 -0.12
C LEU A 75 6.18 5.92 -1.59
N PRO A 76 6.54 7.07 -2.19
CA PRO A 76 7.03 7.12 -3.56
C PRO A 76 8.20 6.16 -3.80
N GLY A 77 8.15 5.40 -4.89
CA GLY A 77 9.14 4.37 -5.21
C GLY A 77 8.95 3.03 -4.51
N TYR A 78 7.88 2.86 -3.73
CA TYR A 78 7.55 1.63 -3.02
C TYR A 78 6.15 1.14 -3.37
N LYS A 79 5.96 -0.18 -3.34
CA LYS A 79 4.65 -0.80 -3.52
C LYS A 79 3.75 -0.41 -2.35
N ILE A 80 2.48 -0.13 -2.64
CA ILE A 80 1.48 0.15 -1.61
C ILE A 80 1.37 -1.08 -0.70
N PHE A 81 1.37 -0.82 0.60
CA PHE A 81 1.12 -1.84 1.62
C PHE A 81 -0.30 -1.68 2.16
N GLU A 82 -1.05 -2.77 2.23
CA GLU A 82 -2.41 -2.79 2.75
C GLU A 82 -2.59 -3.97 3.69
N GLN A 83 -3.26 -3.72 4.82
CA GLN A 83 -3.55 -4.74 5.83
C GLN A 83 -4.75 -4.33 6.67
N GLN A 84 -5.59 -5.29 7.09
CA GLN A 84 -6.55 -5.04 8.16
C GLN A 84 -5.86 -5.12 9.52
N VAL A 85 -6.16 -4.15 10.37
CA VAL A 85 -5.62 -4.03 11.73
C VAL A 85 -6.75 -3.81 12.73
N SER A 86 -6.58 -4.30 13.94
CA SER A 86 -7.51 -4.06 15.04
C SER A 86 -6.77 -3.96 16.35
N VAL A 87 -7.36 -3.25 17.31
CA VAL A 87 -6.81 -3.14 18.65
C VAL A 87 -7.96 -3.11 19.66
N LYS A 88 -7.80 -3.78 20.79
CA LYS A 88 -8.82 -3.80 21.83
C LYS A 88 -9.13 -2.37 22.31
N ALA A 89 -10.40 -2.03 22.42
CA ALA A 89 -10.85 -0.72 22.87
C ALA A 89 -10.26 -0.35 24.22
N GLY A 90 -9.83 0.91 24.35
CA GLY A 90 -9.21 1.45 25.55
C GLY A 90 -7.80 0.96 25.85
N THR A 91 -7.17 0.19 24.94
CA THR A 91 -5.77 -0.27 25.08
C THR A 91 -4.84 0.41 24.09
N SER A 92 -3.53 0.25 24.32
CA SER A 92 -2.47 0.66 23.38
C SER A 92 -1.68 -0.55 22.93
N ALA A 93 -1.30 -0.58 21.65
CA ALA A 93 -0.48 -1.63 21.05
C ALA A 93 0.54 -1.06 20.07
N ASP A 94 1.64 -1.77 19.85
CA ASP A 94 2.63 -1.46 18.83
C ASP A 94 2.48 -2.47 17.68
N HIS A 95 2.30 -1.96 16.46
CA HIS A 95 2.36 -2.79 15.27
C HIS A 95 3.83 -3.09 14.94
N PRO A 96 4.20 -4.34 14.58
CA PRO A 96 5.54 -4.63 14.11
C PRO A 96 5.95 -3.69 12.96
N PRO A 97 7.24 -3.27 12.87
CA PRO A 97 7.70 -2.40 11.79
C PRO A 97 7.38 -2.99 10.42
N ILE A 98 6.75 -2.18 9.55
CA ILE A 98 6.30 -2.59 8.22
C ILE A 98 7.43 -2.33 7.22
N LYS A 99 7.97 -3.41 6.65
CA LYS A 99 8.98 -3.30 5.59
C LYS A 99 8.31 -3.06 4.25
N LEU A 100 8.52 -1.88 3.67
CA LEU A 100 8.00 -1.55 2.35
C LEU A 100 8.87 -2.17 1.26
N ILE A 101 8.22 -2.68 0.22
CA ILE A 101 8.88 -3.30 -0.92
C ILE A 101 9.06 -2.26 -2.01
N VAL A 102 10.28 -2.09 -2.51
CA VAL A 102 10.59 -1.17 -3.61
C VAL A 102 9.79 -1.55 -4.86
N SER A 103 9.22 -0.57 -5.54
CA SER A 103 8.51 -0.77 -6.81
C SER A 103 9.47 -1.15 -7.92
N ASP A 104 9.01 -1.99 -8.86
CA ASP A 104 9.79 -2.33 -10.04
C ASP A 104 9.90 -1.13 -11.00
N GLY A 105 11.00 -1.04 -11.72
CA GLY A 105 11.14 -0.16 -12.88
C GLY A 105 10.63 -0.83 -14.14
N LYS A 106 10.24 -0.05 -15.15
CA LYS A 106 9.77 -0.53 -16.45
C LYS A 106 10.86 -0.37 -17.50
N LEU A 107 11.13 -1.43 -18.24
CA LEU A 107 12.08 -1.46 -19.36
C LEU A 107 11.34 -1.75 -20.64
N LYS A 108 11.31 -0.78 -21.56
CA LYS A 108 10.75 -0.95 -22.91
C LYS A 108 11.89 -1.13 -23.90
N ILE A 109 11.84 -2.19 -24.67
CA ILE A 109 12.87 -2.52 -25.65
C ILE A 109 12.24 -2.66 -27.03
N SER A 110 12.76 -1.91 -27.99
CA SER A 110 12.34 -1.97 -29.39
C SER A 110 13.56 -2.09 -30.33
N SER A 111 13.35 -2.59 -31.51
CA SER A 111 14.38 -2.63 -32.59
C SER A 111 13.77 -2.33 -33.94
N SER A 112 14.61 -1.90 -34.88
CA SER A 112 14.25 -1.77 -36.28
C SER A 112 15.24 -2.58 -37.15
N PRO A 113 14.80 -3.69 -37.79
CA PRO A 113 13.46 -4.25 -37.74
C PRO A 113 13.07 -4.87 -36.42
N ALA A 114 11.77 -5.04 -36.16
CA ALA A 114 11.24 -5.73 -35.01
C ALA A 114 11.53 -7.24 -35.06
N GLY A 115 11.36 -7.93 -33.92
CA GLY A 115 11.55 -9.37 -33.81
C GLY A 115 12.96 -9.80 -33.38
N ALA A 116 13.81 -8.87 -32.94
CA ALA A 116 15.12 -9.22 -32.41
C ALA A 116 14.98 -9.96 -31.07
N ASN A 117 15.72 -11.07 -30.92
CA ASN A 117 15.83 -11.80 -29.67
C ASN A 117 16.53 -10.93 -28.61
N ILE A 118 15.96 -10.90 -27.40
CA ILE A 118 16.46 -10.11 -26.28
C ILE A 118 17.01 -11.06 -25.23
N THR A 119 18.26 -10.80 -24.79
CA THR A 119 18.89 -11.45 -23.66
C THR A 119 19.29 -10.40 -22.65
N ILE A 120 18.88 -10.56 -21.40
CA ILE A 120 19.27 -9.67 -20.28
C ILE A 120 20.04 -10.48 -19.27
N ASP A 121 21.26 -10.03 -18.94
CA ASP A 121 22.17 -10.73 -18.03
C ASP A 121 22.31 -12.23 -18.36
N ASN A 122 22.41 -12.57 -19.67
CA ASN A 122 22.48 -13.91 -20.23
C ASN A 122 21.20 -14.75 -20.15
N GLN A 123 20.07 -14.18 -19.74
CA GLN A 123 18.77 -14.84 -19.74
C GLN A 123 17.91 -14.35 -20.93
N PHE A 124 17.35 -15.27 -21.71
CA PHE A 124 16.43 -14.93 -22.78
C PHE A 124 15.11 -14.38 -22.20
N MET A 125 14.68 -13.22 -22.70
CA MET A 125 13.51 -12.51 -22.19
C MET A 125 12.38 -12.38 -23.20
N GLY A 126 12.60 -12.76 -24.46
CA GLY A 126 11.61 -12.63 -25.53
C GLY A 126 12.16 -11.90 -26.75
N THR A 127 11.26 -11.30 -27.53
CA THR A 127 11.60 -10.58 -28.77
C THR A 127 11.06 -9.14 -28.74
N THR A 128 11.70 -8.25 -29.52
CA THR A 128 11.25 -6.85 -29.67
C THR A 128 9.96 -6.75 -30.49
N PRO A 129 9.04 -5.79 -30.16
CA PRO A 129 9.07 -4.94 -28.98
C PRO A 129 8.54 -5.65 -27.73
N ILE A 130 9.08 -5.30 -26.56
CA ILE A 130 8.65 -5.87 -25.28
C ILE A 130 8.71 -4.80 -24.15
N GLU A 131 7.84 -4.93 -23.15
CA GLU A 131 7.90 -4.18 -21.89
C GLU A 131 8.06 -5.16 -20.73
N LEU A 132 9.04 -4.91 -19.88
CA LEU A 132 9.41 -5.76 -18.74
C LEU A 132 9.41 -4.94 -17.44
N ALA A 133 8.85 -5.51 -16.38
CA ALA A 133 9.02 -5.01 -15.03
C ALA A 133 10.25 -5.68 -14.41
N MET A 134 11.19 -4.87 -13.93
CA MET A 134 12.47 -5.38 -13.42
C MET A 134 12.88 -4.63 -12.15
N ALA A 135 13.63 -5.32 -11.28
CA ALA A 135 14.07 -4.74 -10.02
C ALA A 135 14.89 -3.45 -10.25
N PRO A 136 14.63 -2.37 -9.50
CA PRO A 136 15.39 -1.13 -9.62
C PRO A 136 16.77 -1.26 -8.94
N PHE A 137 17.56 -0.19 -9.04
CA PHE A 137 18.91 -0.06 -8.45
C PHE A 137 19.92 -1.10 -8.94
N LYS A 138 19.64 -1.76 -10.07
CA LYS A 138 20.52 -2.73 -10.69
C LYS A 138 20.89 -2.28 -12.09
N LYS A 139 22.15 -2.53 -12.49
CA LYS A 139 22.60 -2.36 -13.86
C LYS A 139 22.32 -3.63 -14.64
N TYR A 140 21.63 -3.49 -15.76
CA TYR A 140 21.29 -4.58 -16.67
C TYR A 140 22.12 -4.50 -17.94
N ARG A 141 22.63 -5.64 -18.40
CA ARG A 141 23.25 -5.80 -19.71
C ARG A 141 22.25 -6.44 -20.66
N ILE A 142 21.90 -5.70 -21.70
CA ILE A 142 20.89 -6.09 -22.68
C ILE A 142 21.58 -6.38 -23.99
N GLU A 143 21.34 -7.54 -24.55
CA GLU A 143 21.86 -7.96 -25.84
C GLU A 143 20.69 -8.26 -26.78
N LEU A 144 20.74 -7.68 -27.99
CA LEU A 144 19.76 -7.93 -29.04
C LEU A 144 20.44 -8.66 -30.19
N PHE A 145 19.76 -9.68 -30.69
CA PHE A 145 20.21 -10.44 -31.84
C PHE A 145 19.06 -10.69 -32.82
N LEU A 146 19.29 -10.35 -34.09
CA LEU A 146 18.40 -10.67 -35.19
C LEU A 146 19.24 -11.30 -36.30
N GLU A 147 18.78 -12.39 -36.88
CA GLU A 147 19.48 -13.06 -37.97
C GLU A 147 19.71 -12.10 -39.16
N GLY A 148 20.94 -12.08 -39.69
CA GLY A 148 21.34 -11.15 -40.73
C GLY A 148 21.79 -9.77 -40.24
N TYR A 149 21.77 -9.50 -38.93
CA TYR A 149 22.16 -8.24 -38.32
C TYR A 149 23.29 -8.41 -37.30
N LEU A 150 24.06 -7.36 -37.09
CA LEU A 150 25.07 -7.35 -36.02
C LEU A 150 24.40 -7.35 -34.65
N LYS A 151 24.98 -8.10 -33.72
CA LYS A 151 24.54 -8.12 -32.32
C LYS A 151 24.72 -6.74 -31.70
N ALA A 152 23.67 -6.21 -31.12
CA ALA A 152 23.71 -4.95 -30.38
C ALA A 152 23.76 -5.22 -28.88
N THR A 153 24.57 -4.45 -28.14
CA THR A 153 24.66 -4.50 -26.70
C THR A 153 24.38 -3.14 -26.09
N ARG A 154 23.56 -3.08 -25.08
CA ARG A 154 23.24 -1.87 -24.29
C ARG A 154 23.35 -2.19 -22.80
N SER A 155 23.56 -1.16 -22.00
CA SER A 155 23.48 -1.25 -20.55
C SER A 155 22.59 -0.13 -20.03
N THR A 156 21.74 -0.45 -19.07
CA THR A 156 20.88 0.53 -18.43
C THR A 156 20.83 0.32 -16.92
N HIS A 157 20.44 1.35 -16.21
CA HIS A 157 20.10 1.34 -14.79
C HIS A 157 18.64 1.68 -14.65
N LEU A 158 17.90 0.98 -13.78
CA LEU A 158 16.49 1.25 -13.56
C LEU A 158 16.29 1.90 -12.19
N GLU A 159 15.44 2.90 -12.18
CA GLU A 159 14.93 3.53 -10.96
C GLU A 159 13.52 3.00 -10.66
N PRO A 160 13.08 3.01 -9.38
CA PRO A 160 11.73 2.63 -9.01
C PRO A 160 10.69 3.44 -9.79
N GLU A 161 9.64 2.76 -10.27
CA GLU A 161 8.50 3.35 -11.01
C GLU A 161 8.89 4.07 -12.32
N ALA A 162 10.18 4.21 -12.62
CA ALA A 162 10.63 4.84 -13.85
C ALA A 162 10.47 3.92 -15.06
N SER A 163 10.23 4.53 -16.25
CA SER A 163 10.25 3.85 -17.53
C SER A 163 11.53 4.22 -18.28
N THR A 164 12.27 3.20 -18.70
CA THR A 164 13.48 3.36 -19.52
C THR A 164 13.22 2.74 -20.89
N ASP A 165 13.42 3.52 -21.96
CA ASP A 165 13.23 3.10 -23.33
C ASP A 165 14.59 2.82 -24.00
N ILE A 166 14.72 1.65 -24.60
CA ILE A 166 15.88 1.25 -25.41
C ILE A 166 15.41 0.96 -26.82
N ALA A 167 15.90 1.75 -27.77
CA ALA A 167 15.70 1.57 -29.20
C ALA A 167 17.02 1.19 -29.87
N VAL A 168 16.99 0.19 -30.79
CA VAL A 168 18.14 -0.30 -31.55
C VAL A 168 17.79 -0.52 -32.99
#